data_d5a77503426774c601d0d07438c71349
#
_entry.id   d5a77503426774c601d0d07438c71349
#
_cell.length_a   1.000
_cell.length_b   1.000
_cell.length_c   1.000
_cell.angle_alpha   90.00
_cell.angle_beta   90.00
_cell.angle_gamma   90.00
#
_symmetry.space_group_name_H-M   'P 1'
#
loop_
_entity.id
_entity.type
_entity.pdbx_description
1 polymer ?
#
loop_
_entity_poly.entity_id
_entity_poly.type
_entity_poly.pdbx_seq_one_letter_code
_entity_poly.pdbx_strand_id
1 'polypeptide(L)'
;MSVQLAPRPKNEERRVAAVKRTGIIDSDQSENFSVFCEIAKALTNFDKVSFSLFDETFQCNISSTEVLNDNGNGKSERTEFNVCSYVLLSSEPTLIPDMTKHEHWKTHPKVLSGEGWMGYAGFPVINKDNYALGTFCLLNKKPAALTNEQIELIKGMAQRIAHQIDIQTDQRETTVDAVQSAIKTFTSISSGNNLSLFNNFLSVCSGKSLPTDEMKTLDEMGLTENSELSTKGKEILKQMKLQPKVMKRKIVSSKDKPQFLDDLLGEL
;
A
#
# COMPACT_ATOMS: atom_id res chain seq x y z
N MET A 1 -5.27 -36.19 9.23
CA MET A 1 -4.54 -36.00 7.96
C MET A 1 -3.71 -34.74 8.11
N SER A 2 -2.41 -34.74 7.77
CA SER A 2 -1.59 -33.53 7.76
C SER A 2 -2.07 -32.64 6.62
N VAL A 3 -2.39 -31.39 6.92
CA VAL A 3 -2.75 -30.38 5.91
C VAL A 3 -1.50 -30.08 5.07
N GLN A 4 -1.62 -30.16 3.76
CA GLN A 4 -0.55 -29.87 2.83
C GLN A 4 -0.54 -28.37 2.47
N LEU A 5 0.61 -27.88 2.02
CA LEU A 5 0.71 -26.51 1.52
C LEU A 5 0.15 -26.43 0.09
N ALA A 6 -0.49 -25.32 -0.24
CA ALA A 6 -0.87 -25.03 -1.62
C ALA A 6 0.39 -24.95 -2.52
N PRO A 7 0.26 -25.30 -3.81
CA PRO A 7 1.37 -25.18 -4.75
C PRO A 7 1.85 -23.71 -4.86
N ARG A 8 3.13 -23.57 -5.16
CA ARG A 8 3.79 -22.25 -5.29
C ARG A 8 4.13 -21.98 -6.78
N PRO A 9 4.05 -20.71 -7.22
CA PRO A 9 4.56 -20.33 -8.54
C PRO A 9 6.05 -20.65 -8.69
N LYS A 10 6.52 -20.91 -9.91
CA LYS A 10 7.93 -21.17 -10.17
C LYS A 10 8.88 -20.05 -9.76
N ASN A 11 8.36 -18.80 -9.70
CA ASN A 11 9.10 -17.59 -9.35
C ASN A 11 8.80 -17.12 -7.93
N GLU A 12 8.38 -18.01 -7.03
CA GLU A 12 7.88 -17.68 -5.70
C GLU A 12 8.82 -16.79 -4.88
N GLU A 13 10.11 -17.06 -4.86
CA GLU A 13 11.09 -16.27 -4.13
C GLU A 13 11.10 -14.80 -4.58
N ARG A 14 11.14 -14.57 -5.90
CA ARG A 14 11.12 -13.23 -6.48
C ARG A 14 9.77 -12.54 -6.27
N ARG A 15 8.69 -13.30 -6.39
CA ARG A 15 7.34 -12.82 -6.11
C ARG A 15 7.21 -12.33 -4.65
N VAL A 16 7.69 -13.12 -3.68
CA VAL A 16 7.70 -12.76 -2.26
C VAL A 16 8.56 -11.52 -2.01
N ALA A 17 9.73 -11.43 -2.65
CA ALA A 17 10.57 -10.24 -2.56
C ALA A 17 9.83 -8.98 -3.10
N ALA A 18 9.10 -9.11 -4.23
CA ALA A 18 8.29 -8.04 -4.76
C ALA A 18 7.17 -7.62 -3.79
N VAL A 19 6.50 -8.57 -3.12
CA VAL A 19 5.50 -8.26 -2.09
C VAL A 19 6.12 -7.53 -0.90
N LYS A 20 7.23 -8.02 -0.35
CA LYS A 20 7.94 -7.38 0.77
C LYS A 20 8.37 -5.95 0.43
N ARG A 21 8.80 -5.73 -0.81
CA ARG A 21 9.18 -4.41 -1.34
C ARG A 21 8.03 -3.39 -1.28
N THR A 22 6.77 -3.80 -1.41
CA THR A 22 5.61 -2.90 -1.31
C THR A 22 5.46 -2.29 0.09
N GLY A 23 5.82 -3.02 1.13
CA GLY A 23 5.65 -2.62 2.54
C GLY A 23 4.20 -2.46 2.98
N ILE A 24 3.23 -3.07 2.25
CA ILE A 24 1.79 -2.91 2.52
C ILE A 24 1.31 -3.85 3.62
N ILE A 25 1.83 -5.09 3.68
CA ILE A 25 1.30 -6.13 4.58
C ILE A 25 1.28 -5.70 6.05
N ASP A 26 2.28 -4.96 6.50
CA ASP A 26 2.40 -4.54 7.91
C ASP A 26 2.09 -3.03 8.09
N SER A 27 1.36 -2.42 7.14
CA SER A 27 0.97 -1.02 7.16
C SER A 27 -0.55 -0.87 7.28
N ASP A 28 -0.99 0.24 7.89
CA ASP A 28 -2.41 0.59 7.96
C ASP A 28 -2.87 1.29 6.67
N GLN A 29 -2.93 0.53 5.57
CA GLN A 29 -3.33 1.03 4.25
C GLN A 29 -4.64 0.43 3.73
N SER A 30 -5.41 -0.22 4.60
CA SER A 30 -6.68 -0.87 4.25
C SER A 30 -7.66 0.09 3.55
N GLU A 31 -7.75 1.34 3.99
CA GLU A 31 -8.62 2.36 3.42
C GLU A 31 -8.33 2.66 1.94
N ASN A 32 -7.07 2.58 1.53
CA ASN A 32 -6.67 2.85 0.14
C ASN A 32 -7.26 1.86 -0.86
N PHE A 33 -7.66 0.67 -0.40
CA PHE A 33 -8.16 -0.42 -1.25
C PHE A 33 -9.63 -0.76 -0.99
N SER A 34 -10.25 -0.24 0.08
CA SER A 34 -11.62 -0.55 0.46
C SER A 34 -12.63 -0.15 -0.62
N VAL A 35 -12.40 0.98 -1.28
CA VAL A 35 -13.26 1.48 -2.35
C VAL A 35 -13.39 0.48 -3.50
N PHE A 36 -12.34 -0.26 -3.85
CA PHE A 36 -12.40 -1.28 -4.89
C PHE A 36 -13.28 -2.45 -4.45
N CYS A 37 -13.16 -2.88 -3.19
CA CYS A 37 -13.98 -3.96 -2.65
C CYS A 37 -15.47 -3.58 -2.63
N GLU A 38 -15.80 -2.36 -2.17
CA GLU A 38 -17.17 -1.89 -2.09
C GLU A 38 -17.81 -1.73 -3.47
N ILE A 39 -17.10 -1.14 -4.44
CA ILE A 39 -17.60 -1.01 -5.81
C ILE A 39 -17.81 -2.39 -6.45
N ALA A 40 -16.84 -3.31 -6.32
CA ALA A 40 -16.98 -4.64 -6.88
C ALA A 40 -18.16 -5.40 -6.28
N LYS A 41 -18.38 -5.29 -4.96
CA LYS A 41 -19.56 -5.88 -4.29
C LYS A 41 -20.87 -5.31 -4.84
N ALA A 42 -20.96 -4.00 -4.96
CA ALA A 42 -22.16 -3.33 -5.49
C ALA A 42 -22.49 -3.73 -6.94
N LEU A 43 -21.45 -3.93 -7.76
CA LEU A 43 -21.61 -4.27 -9.19
C LEU A 43 -21.88 -5.76 -9.45
N THR A 44 -21.44 -6.64 -8.58
CA THR A 44 -21.54 -8.10 -8.81
C THR A 44 -22.57 -8.76 -7.93
N ASN A 45 -23.02 -8.11 -6.86
CA ASN A 45 -23.92 -8.65 -5.85
C ASN A 45 -23.39 -9.93 -5.18
N PHE A 46 -22.05 -10.09 -5.12
CA PHE A 46 -21.42 -11.14 -4.33
C PHE A 46 -21.48 -10.77 -2.83
N ASP A 47 -21.57 -11.78 -1.96
CA ASP A 47 -21.72 -11.57 -0.52
C ASP A 47 -20.48 -10.90 0.08
N LYS A 48 -19.30 -11.29 -0.38
CA LYS A 48 -18.01 -10.76 0.10
C LYS A 48 -17.05 -10.49 -1.04
N VAL A 49 -16.35 -9.37 -0.94
CA VAL A 49 -15.19 -9.03 -1.79
C VAL A 49 -14.01 -8.72 -0.90
N SER A 50 -12.83 -9.20 -1.27
CA SER A 50 -11.60 -8.93 -0.54
C SER A 50 -10.38 -8.81 -1.44
N PHE A 51 -9.42 -7.99 -0.99
CA PHE A 51 -8.10 -7.89 -1.57
C PHE A 51 -7.08 -8.41 -0.57
N SER A 52 -6.23 -9.35 -1.00
CA SER A 52 -5.20 -9.96 -0.18
C SER A 52 -3.86 -9.98 -0.90
N LEU A 53 -2.78 -9.74 -0.15
CA LEU A 53 -1.41 -9.99 -0.56
C LEU A 53 -0.92 -11.31 0.04
N PHE A 54 0.10 -11.90 -0.58
CA PHE A 54 0.62 -13.19 -0.15
C PHE A 54 2.12 -13.13 0.09
N ASP A 55 2.53 -13.29 1.35
CA ASP A 55 3.92 -13.57 1.66
C ASP A 55 4.29 -15.04 1.39
N GLU A 56 5.39 -15.54 1.91
CA GLU A 56 5.81 -16.93 1.68
C GLU A 56 4.90 -17.93 2.42
N THR A 57 4.33 -17.54 3.57
CA THR A 57 3.58 -18.43 4.46
C THR A 57 2.10 -18.12 4.47
N PHE A 58 1.75 -16.82 4.45
CA PHE A 58 0.38 -16.37 4.70
C PHE A 58 -0.25 -15.65 3.51
N GLN A 59 -1.55 -15.80 3.42
CA GLN A 59 -2.45 -14.85 2.80
C GLN A 59 -2.75 -13.77 3.82
N CYS A 60 -2.41 -12.53 3.51
CA CYS A 60 -2.64 -11.36 4.33
C CYS A 60 -3.80 -10.54 3.74
N ASN A 61 -4.92 -10.48 4.44
CA ASN A 61 -6.07 -9.69 3.99
C ASN A 61 -5.77 -8.21 4.21
N ILE A 62 -5.76 -7.43 3.13
CA ILE A 62 -5.48 -5.99 3.16
C ILE A 62 -6.78 -5.20 3.26
N SER A 63 -7.84 -5.64 2.55
CA SER A 63 -9.14 -5.00 2.58
C SER A 63 -10.27 -5.99 2.31
N SER A 64 -11.42 -5.80 2.94
CA SER A 64 -12.59 -6.66 2.79
C SER A 64 -13.88 -5.90 3.06
N THR A 65 -14.97 -6.27 2.36
CA THR A 65 -16.32 -5.75 2.63
C THR A 65 -16.99 -6.36 3.87
N GLU A 66 -16.37 -7.35 4.49
CA GLU A 66 -16.78 -7.88 5.79
C GLU A 66 -15.74 -7.49 6.84
N VAL A 67 -16.22 -7.17 8.03
CA VAL A 67 -15.34 -6.99 9.20
C VAL A 67 -14.63 -8.31 9.45
N LEU A 68 -13.32 -8.25 9.54
CA LEU A 68 -12.50 -9.42 9.85
C LEU A 68 -12.79 -9.85 11.30
N ASN A 69 -13.64 -10.86 11.44
CA ASN A 69 -13.91 -11.52 12.73
C ASN A 69 -12.83 -12.55 13.06
N ASP A 70 -11.59 -12.24 12.74
CA ASP A 70 -10.49 -13.09 13.11
C ASP A 70 -9.82 -12.57 14.39
N ASN A 71 -9.29 -13.49 15.16
CA ASN A 71 -8.59 -13.22 16.42
C ASN A 71 -7.31 -12.38 16.21
N GLY A 72 -7.36 -11.38 15.34
CA GLY A 72 -6.47 -10.23 15.37
C GLY A 72 -5.52 -10.01 14.22
N ASN A 73 -5.37 -10.86 13.20
CA ASN A 73 -4.26 -10.63 12.26
C ASN A 73 -4.60 -10.54 10.78
N GLY A 74 -5.82 -10.84 10.33
CA GLY A 74 -6.16 -10.87 8.89
C GLY A 74 -5.29 -11.84 8.08
N LYS A 75 -4.59 -12.77 8.74
CA LYS A 75 -3.65 -13.71 8.12
C LYS A 75 -4.21 -15.12 8.14
N SER A 76 -4.12 -15.83 7.02
CA SER A 76 -4.46 -17.24 6.90
C SER A 76 -3.37 -18.02 6.19
N GLU A 77 -3.10 -19.25 6.63
CA GLU A 77 -2.07 -20.09 6.03
C GLU A 77 -2.40 -20.45 4.59
N ARG A 78 -1.38 -20.56 3.78
CA ARG A 78 -1.47 -20.96 2.36
C ARG A 78 -1.49 -22.48 2.24
N THR A 79 -2.54 -23.09 2.79
CA THR A 79 -2.76 -24.55 2.73
C THR A 79 -3.37 -24.98 1.41
N GLU A 80 -3.42 -26.28 1.15
CA GLU A 80 -4.10 -26.88 0.01
C GLU A 80 -5.59 -26.50 -0.12
N PHE A 81 -6.21 -26.08 0.99
CA PHE A 81 -7.59 -25.60 1.03
C PHE A 81 -7.75 -24.11 0.80
N ASN A 82 -6.66 -23.37 0.62
CA ASN A 82 -6.71 -21.94 0.35
C ASN A 82 -6.84 -21.68 -1.15
N VAL A 83 -8.08 -21.52 -1.64
CA VAL A 83 -8.39 -21.30 -3.06
C VAL A 83 -7.64 -20.11 -3.65
N CYS A 84 -7.50 -19.02 -2.88
CA CYS A 84 -6.81 -17.81 -3.33
C CYS A 84 -5.32 -18.06 -3.61
N SER A 85 -4.68 -19.04 -2.97
CA SER A 85 -3.28 -19.41 -3.27
C SER A 85 -3.11 -19.96 -4.69
N TYR A 86 -4.14 -20.59 -5.25
CA TYR A 86 -4.09 -21.15 -6.61
C TYR A 86 -4.23 -20.08 -7.70
N VAL A 87 -4.85 -18.95 -7.38
CA VAL A 87 -4.96 -17.80 -8.31
C VAL A 87 -3.57 -17.25 -8.66
N LEU A 88 -2.60 -17.36 -7.75
CA LEU A 88 -1.23 -16.90 -7.99
C LEU A 88 -0.47 -17.71 -9.05
N LEU A 89 -0.99 -18.86 -9.46
CA LEU A 89 -0.34 -19.76 -10.42
C LEU A 89 -0.59 -19.35 -11.88
N SER A 90 -1.53 -18.44 -12.14
CA SER A 90 -1.95 -18.04 -13.47
C SER A 90 -2.08 -16.51 -13.56
N SER A 91 -1.95 -15.97 -14.77
CA SER A 91 -2.32 -14.59 -15.09
C SER A 91 -3.81 -14.42 -15.36
N GLU A 92 -4.53 -15.53 -15.56
CA GLU A 92 -5.97 -15.51 -15.84
C GLU A 92 -6.79 -15.68 -14.55
N PRO A 93 -8.01 -15.14 -14.50
CA PRO A 93 -8.91 -15.31 -13.37
C PRO A 93 -9.25 -16.78 -13.11
N THR A 94 -9.42 -17.13 -11.84
CA THR A 94 -9.96 -18.42 -11.41
C THR A 94 -11.44 -18.24 -11.10
N LEU A 95 -12.30 -18.81 -11.95
CA LEU A 95 -13.75 -18.69 -11.83
C LEU A 95 -14.36 -20.06 -11.46
N ILE A 96 -15.02 -20.13 -10.32
CA ILE A 96 -15.66 -21.34 -9.80
C ILE A 96 -17.11 -20.98 -9.42
N PRO A 97 -18.03 -21.02 -10.38
CA PRO A 97 -19.43 -20.65 -10.12
C PRO A 97 -20.11 -21.53 -9.08
N ASP A 98 -19.70 -22.80 -8.98
CA ASP A 98 -20.25 -23.78 -8.05
C ASP A 98 -19.15 -24.72 -7.53
N MET A 99 -18.70 -24.45 -6.31
CA MET A 99 -17.67 -25.26 -5.63
C MET A 99 -18.08 -26.72 -5.48
N THR A 100 -19.38 -27.00 -5.32
CA THR A 100 -19.91 -28.37 -5.10
C THR A 100 -19.80 -29.25 -6.35
N LYS A 101 -19.68 -28.64 -7.52
CA LYS A 101 -19.55 -29.31 -8.82
C LYS A 101 -18.11 -29.31 -9.34
N HIS A 102 -17.21 -28.52 -8.73
CA HIS A 102 -15.83 -28.42 -9.19
C HIS A 102 -15.03 -29.66 -8.82
N GLU A 103 -14.29 -30.23 -9.77
CA GLU A 103 -13.60 -31.51 -9.58
C GLU A 103 -12.69 -31.52 -8.33
N HIS A 104 -11.92 -30.48 -8.12
CA HIS A 104 -10.99 -30.35 -6.99
C HIS A 104 -11.68 -29.84 -5.72
N TRP A 105 -12.52 -28.78 -5.82
CA TRP A 105 -13.04 -28.08 -4.64
C TRP A 105 -14.28 -28.70 -4.00
N LYS A 106 -14.98 -29.63 -4.68
CA LYS A 106 -16.14 -30.37 -4.11
C LYS A 106 -15.78 -31.15 -2.86
N THR A 107 -14.52 -31.52 -2.67
CA THR A 107 -14.01 -32.26 -1.52
C THR A 107 -13.51 -31.39 -0.38
N HIS A 108 -13.51 -30.05 -0.56
CA HIS A 108 -13.09 -29.10 0.46
C HIS A 108 -13.95 -29.25 1.72
N PRO A 109 -13.37 -29.36 2.94
CA PRO A 109 -14.14 -29.65 4.17
C PRO A 109 -15.29 -28.67 4.41
N LYS A 110 -15.07 -27.35 4.19
CA LYS A 110 -16.11 -26.33 4.38
C LYS A 110 -17.18 -26.36 3.28
N VAL A 111 -16.88 -26.88 2.09
CA VAL A 111 -17.87 -27.08 1.03
C VAL A 111 -18.74 -28.27 1.39
N LEU A 112 -18.15 -29.39 1.88
CA LEU A 112 -18.86 -30.56 2.31
C LEU A 112 -19.76 -30.29 3.53
N SER A 113 -19.33 -29.45 4.46
CA SER A 113 -20.18 -29.09 5.63
C SER A 113 -21.27 -28.06 5.30
N GLY A 114 -21.24 -27.45 4.11
CA GLY A 114 -22.17 -26.36 3.74
C GLY A 114 -21.86 -24.99 4.40
N GLU A 115 -20.81 -24.92 5.18
CA GLU A 115 -20.41 -23.67 5.88
C GLU A 115 -19.49 -22.76 5.06
N GLY A 116 -18.97 -23.29 3.93
CA GLY A 116 -18.05 -22.60 3.05
C GLY A 116 -18.69 -21.57 2.11
N TRP A 117 -17.85 -21.03 1.27
CA TRP A 117 -18.25 -20.26 0.10
C TRP A 117 -18.56 -21.24 -1.03
N MET A 118 -19.69 -21.07 -1.72
CA MET A 118 -20.11 -21.95 -2.80
C MET A 118 -19.82 -21.39 -4.18
N GLY A 119 -19.74 -20.07 -4.32
CA GLY A 119 -19.28 -19.37 -5.51
C GLY A 119 -17.99 -18.64 -5.24
N TYR A 120 -17.04 -18.69 -6.18
CA TYR A 120 -15.74 -18.04 -6.09
C TYR A 120 -15.32 -17.43 -7.43
N ALA A 121 -14.79 -16.22 -7.38
CA ALA A 121 -14.08 -15.60 -8.51
C ALA A 121 -12.83 -14.89 -7.98
N GLY A 122 -11.66 -15.34 -8.38
CA GLY A 122 -10.37 -14.78 -7.97
C GLY A 122 -9.60 -14.20 -9.15
N PHE A 123 -9.16 -12.98 -9.03
CA PHE A 123 -8.41 -12.23 -10.03
C PHE A 123 -7.01 -11.96 -9.51
N PRO A 124 -5.94 -12.35 -10.23
CA PRO A 124 -4.59 -12.09 -9.78
C PRO A 124 -4.27 -10.59 -9.88
N VAL A 125 -3.62 -10.07 -8.85
CA VAL A 125 -3.09 -8.70 -8.80
C VAL A 125 -1.63 -8.76 -9.21
N ILE A 126 -1.36 -8.42 -10.47
CA ILE A 126 -0.05 -8.57 -11.11
C ILE A 126 0.59 -7.20 -11.29
N ASN A 127 1.78 -7.02 -10.72
CA ASN A 127 2.53 -5.76 -10.78
C ASN A 127 3.23 -5.55 -12.14
N LYS A 128 3.84 -4.38 -12.34
CA LYS A 128 4.58 -4.02 -13.57
C LYS A 128 5.75 -4.96 -13.90
N ASP A 129 6.31 -5.65 -12.92
CA ASP A 129 7.39 -6.62 -13.07
C ASP A 129 6.87 -8.04 -13.35
N ASN A 130 5.56 -8.19 -13.59
CA ASN A 130 4.87 -9.44 -13.88
C ASN A 130 4.89 -10.47 -12.74
N TYR A 131 4.84 -10.00 -11.48
CA TYR A 131 4.64 -10.85 -10.31
C TYR A 131 3.21 -10.77 -9.81
N ALA A 132 2.57 -11.92 -9.59
CA ALA A 132 1.27 -11.98 -8.91
C ALA A 132 1.47 -11.72 -7.40
N LEU A 133 1.28 -10.47 -6.98
CA LEU A 133 1.48 -10.05 -5.59
C LEU A 133 0.40 -10.61 -4.67
N GLY A 134 -0.82 -10.75 -5.20
CA GLY A 134 -2.00 -11.12 -4.43
C GLY A 134 -3.20 -11.40 -5.29
N THR A 135 -4.37 -11.39 -4.64
CA THR A 135 -5.64 -11.69 -5.29
C THR A 135 -6.71 -10.67 -4.90
N PHE A 136 -7.52 -10.30 -5.88
CA PHE A 136 -8.78 -9.61 -5.68
C PHE A 136 -9.89 -10.63 -5.89
N CYS A 137 -10.60 -11.04 -4.83
CA CYS A 137 -11.52 -12.16 -4.88
C CYS A 137 -12.91 -11.81 -4.37
N LEU A 138 -13.88 -12.46 -5.03
CA LEU A 138 -15.30 -12.38 -4.75
C LEU A 138 -15.79 -13.75 -4.30
N LEU A 139 -16.56 -13.78 -3.23
CA LEU A 139 -17.07 -15.00 -2.62
C LEU A 139 -18.57 -14.91 -2.40
N ASN A 140 -19.27 -16.00 -2.62
CA ASN A 140 -20.70 -16.07 -2.45
C ASN A 140 -21.11 -17.32 -1.68
N LYS A 141 -22.09 -17.19 -0.77
CA LYS A 141 -22.61 -18.32 0.04
C LYS A 141 -23.40 -19.34 -0.78
N LYS A 142 -23.92 -18.92 -1.91
CA LYS A 142 -24.61 -19.77 -2.88
C LYS A 142 -23.79 -19.83 -4.16
N PRO A 143 -24.00 -20.84 -5.02
CA PRO A 143 -23.45 -20.83 -6.37
C PRO A 143 -23.78 -19.52 -7.08
N ALA A 144 -22.76 -18.90 -7.68
CA ALA A 144 -22.89 -17.62 -8.37
C ALA A 144 -21.86 -17.52 -9.51
N ALA A 145 -22.27 -16.96 -10.62
CA ALA A 145 -21.41 -16.71 -11.77
C ALA A 145 -21.38 -15.21 -12.09
N LEU A 146 -20.25 -14.73 -12.58
CA LEU A 146 -20.12 -13.39 -13.15
C LEU A 146 -20.49 -13.41 -14.64
N THR A 147 -21.07 -12.32 -15.14
CA THR A 147 -21.20 -12.11 -16.58
C THR A 147 -19.83 -11.75 -17.19
N ASN A 148 -19.72 -11.86 -18.52
CA ASN A 148 -18.47 -11.48 -19.20
C ASN A 148 -18.10 -10.01 -18.95
N GLU A 149 -19.07 -9.11 -18.93
CA GLU A 149 -18.87 -7.69 -18.63
C GLU A 149 -18.36 -7.48 -17.20
N GLN A 150 -18.91 -8.23 -16.23
CA GLN A 150 -18.44 -8.18 -14.86
C GLN A 150 -17.02 -8.75 -14.72
N ILE A 151 -16.68 -9.82 -15.43
CA ILE A 151 -15.33 -10.40 -15.43
C ILE A 151 -14.32 -9.36 -15.91
N GLU A 152 -14.57 -8.72 -17.07
CA GLU A 152 -13.66 -7.70 -17.60
C GLU A 152 -13.55 -6.48 -16.67
N LEU A 153 -14.63 -6.07 -16.06
CA LEU A 153 -14.64 -4.96 -15.12
C LEU A 153 -13.78 -5.27 -13.86
N ILE A 154 -13.97 -6.45 -13.26
CA ILE A 154 -13.22 -6.86 -12.08
C ILE A 154 -11.74 -7.10 -12.41
N LYS A 155 -11.45 -7.66 -13.58
CA LYS A 155 -10.07 -7.76 -14.10
C LYS A 155 -9.42 -6.39 -14.20
N GLY A 156 -10.12 -5.40 -14.74
CA GLY A 156 -9.67 -4.00 -14.79
C GLY A 156 -9.45 -3.40 -13.39
N MET A 157 -10.27 -3.74 -12.41
CA MET A 157 -10.06 -3.30 -11.02
C MET A 157 -8.81 -3.93 -10.40
N ALA A 158 -8.57 -5.23 -10.61
CA ALA A 158 -7.34 -5.89 -10.14
C ALA A 158 -6.08 -5.26 -10.74
N GLN A 159 -6.12 -4.87 -12.02
CA GLN A 159 -5.03 -4.12 -12.68
C GLN A 159 -4.82 -2.73 -12.07
N ARG A 160 -5.90 -2.02 -11.72
CA ARG A 160 -5.80 -0.70 -11.05
C ARG A 160 -5.24 -0.81 -9.63
N ILE A 161 -5.62 -1.85 -8.89
CA ILE A 161 -5.02 -2.16 -7.58
C ILE A 161 -3.52 -2.38 -7.74
N ALA A 162 -3.09 -3.20 -8.71
CA ALA A 162 -1.68 -3.45 -8.99
C ALA A 162 -0.92 -2.15 -9.35
N HIS A 163 -1.50 -1.33 -10.22
CA HIS A 163 -0.91 -0.04 -10.61
C HIS A 163 -0.78 0.91 -9.42
N GLN A 164 -1.78 0.98 -8.54
CA GLN A 164 -1.70 1.78 -7.33
C GLN A 164 -0.58 1.31 -6.39
N ILE A 165 -0.41 -0.01 -6.25
CA ILE A 165 0.69 -0.60 -5.48
C ILE A 165 2.04 -0.20 -6.08
N ASP A 166 2.19 -0.28 -7.40
CA ASP A 166 3.42 0.11 -8.09
C ASP A 166 3.76 1.57 -7.85
N ILE A 167 2.80 2.49 -8.02
CA ILE A 167 3.00 3.92 -7.77
C ILE A 167 3.43 4.17 -6.31
N GLN A 168 2.75 3.57 -5.34
CA GLN A 168 3.08 3.74 -3.92
C GLN A 168 4.48 3.20 -3.59
N THR A 169 4.85 2.06 -4.20
CA THR A 169 6.17 1.45 -4.03
C THR A 169 7.26 2.34 -4.60
N ASP A 170 7.09 2.82 -5.83
CA ASP A 170 8.05 3.70 -6.50
C ASP A 170 8.20 5.04 -5.76
N GLN A 171 7.10 5.63 -5.29
CA GLN A 171 7.14 6.86 -4.49
C GLN A 171 7.89 6.67 -3.17
N ARG A 172 7.65 5.54 -2.50
CA ARG A 172 8.35 5.22 -1.25
C ARG A 172 9.85 5.05 -1.48
N GLU A 173 10.26 4.33 -2.51
CA GLU A 173 11.67 4.12 -2.85
C GLU A 173 12.34 5.44 -3.24
N THR A 174 11.71 6.24 -4.10
CA THR A 174 12.22 7.57 -4.47
C THR A 174 12.39 8.45 -3.23
N THR A 175 11.47 8.37 -2.27
CA THR A 175 11.58 9.13 -1.01
C THR A 175 12.76 8.64 -0.17
N VAL A 176 12.95 7.33 -0.04
CA VAL A 176 14.08 6.75 0.70
C VAL A 176 15.41 7.15 0.06
N ASP A 177 15.54 7.06 -1.25
CA ASP A 177 16.73 7.45 -1.99
C ASP A 177 17.03 8.95 -1.84
N ALA A 178 16.00 9.78 -1.90
CA ALA A 178 16.13 11.22 -1.69
C ALA A 178 16.63 11.55 -0.27
N VAL A 179 16.08 10.89 0.74
CA VAL A 179 16.50 11.06 2.14
C VAL A 179 17.94 10.58 2.33
N GLN A 180 18.31 9.43 1.81
CA GLN A 180 19.68 8.92 1.90
C GLN A 180 20.68 9.85 1.21
N SER A 181 20.34 10.35 0.02
CA SER A 181 21.16 11.32 -0.72
C SER A 181 21.32 12.63 0.07
N ALA A 182 20.23 13.12 0.66
CA ALA A 182 20.23 14.32 1.49
C ALA A 182 21.12 14.15 2.73
N ILE A 183 21.03 13.02 3.43
CA ILE A 183 21.89 12.71 4.58
C ILE A 183 23.35 12.68 4.16
N LYS A 184 23.70 11.99 3.07
CA LYS A 184 25.09 11.93 2.57
C LYS A 184 25.63 13.33 2.24
N THR A 185 24.85 14.13 1.54
CA THR A 185 25.23 15.51 1.18
C THR A 185 25.43 16.37 2.42
N PHE A 186 24.50 16.33 3.36
CA PHE A 186 24.60 17.10 4.61
C PHE A 186 25.81 16.67 5.44
N THR A 187 26.03 15.37 5.60
CA THR A 187 27.16 14.83 6.38
C THR A 187 28.51 15.21 5.77
N SER A 188 28.62 15.23 4.43
CA SER A 188 29.87 15.65 3.76
C SER A 188 30.23 17.10 3.99
N ILE A 189 29.26 17.96 4.28
CA ILE A 189 29.45 19.42 4.47
C ILE A 189 29.60 19.78 5.95
N SER A 190 28.90 19.05 6.82
CA SER A 190 28.83 19.37 8.25
C SER A 190 29.97 18.79 9.10
N SER A 191 30.93 18.08 8.50
CA SER A 191 32.11 17.51 9.19
C SER A 191 31.78 16.61 10.40
N GLY A 192 30.56 16.12 10.54
CA GLY A 192 30.13 15.28 11.65
C GLY A 192 28.88 14.42 11.35
N ASN A 193 28.91 13.16 11.82
CA ASN A 193 27.77 12.22 11.74
C ASN A 193 26.72 12.57 12.82
N ASN A 194 26.07 13.72 12.71
CA ASN A 194 25.06 14.11 13.68
C ASN A 194 23.66 14.16 13.05
N LEU A 195 22.90 13.06 13.18
CA LEU A 195 21.49 12.97 12.74
C LEU A 195 20.60 14.00 13.43
N SER A 196 20.91 14.40 14.65
CA SER A 196 20.19 15.47 15.35
C SER A 196 20.35 16.80 14.63
N LEU A 197 21.57 17.14 14.22
CA LEU A 197 21.86 18.35 13.49
C LEU A 197 21.14 18.38 12.11
N PHE A 198 21.11 17.24 11.41
CA PHE A 198 20.37 17.10 10.17
C PHE A 198 18.87 17.30 10.38
N ASN A 199 18.31 16.69 11.43
CA ASN A 199 16.89 16.83 11.78
C ASN A 199 16.54 18.28 12.15
N ASN A 200 17.41 18.95 12.90
CA ASN A 200 17.25 20.37 13.25
C ASN A 200 17.29 21.26 12.02
N PHE A 201 18.24 21.02 11.12
CA PHE A 201 18.31 21.73 9.84
C PHE A 201 17.03 21.54 9.00
N LEU A 202 16.54 20.32 8.87
CA LEU A 202 15.27 20.03 8.19
C LEU A 202 14.07 20.70 8.87
N SER A 203 14.09 20.81 10.18
CA SER A 203 13.04 21.50 10.95
C SER A 203 12.97 22.98 10.59
N VAL A 204 14.13 23.66 10.53
CA VAL A 204 14.20 25.05 10.04
C VAL A 204 13.76 25.17 8.59
N CYS A 205 14.19 24.26 7.71
CA CYS A 205 13.74 24.23 6.32
C CYS A 205 12.23 24.09 6.19
N SER A 206 11.57 23.37 7.12
CA SER A 206 10.11 23.22 7.18
C SER A 206 9.37 24.37 7.86
N GLY A 207 10.10 25.39 8.33
CA GLY A 207 9.53 26.54 9.04
C GLY A 207 9.14 26.23 10.49
N LYS A 208 9.69 25.18 11.10
CA LYS A 208 9.50 24.88 12.52
C LYS A 208 10.50 25.69 13.35
N SER A 209 10.06 26.18 14.51
CA SER A 209 10.93 26.82 15.50
C SER A 209 11.72 25.75 16.25
N LEU A 210 12.98 26.02 16.53
CA LEU A 210 13.85 25.18 17.35
C LEU A 210 14.14 25.83 18.70
N PRO A 211 14.49 25.05 19.73
CA PRO A 211 15.09 25.56 20.96
C PRO A 211 16.34 26.39 20.66
N THR A 212 16.62 27.36 21.54
CA THR A 212 17.70 28.33 21.33
C THR A 212 19.08 27.68 21.19
N ASP A 213 19.37 26.63 21.94
CA ASP A 213 20.66 25.94 21.91
C ASP A 213 20.86 25.17 20.60
N GLU A 214 19.78 24.56 20.07
CA GLU A 214 19.81 23.84 18.80
C GLU A 214 19.93 24.79 17.62
N MET A 215 19.27 25.94 17.67
CA MET A 215 19.39 27.00 16.66
C MET A 215 20.81 27.57 16.64
N LYS A 216 21.39 27.83 17.83
CA LYS A 216 22.77 28.36 17.94
C LYS A 216 23.79 27.45 17.25
N THR A 217 23.64 26.14 17.36
CA THR A 217 24.53 25.20 16.68
C THR A 217 24.46 25.35 15.15
N LEU A 218 23.27 25.56 14.59
CA LEU A 218 23.09 25.80 13.15
C LEU A 218 23.64 27.13 12.72
N ASP A 219 23.52 28.17 13.57
CA ASP A 219 24.09 29.52 13.33
C ASP A 219 25.63 29.49 13.32
N GLU A 220 26.24 28.78 14.29
CA GLU A 220 27.71 28.59 14.38
C GLU A 220 28.29 27.89 13.14
N MET A 221 27.50 27.00 12.53
CA MET A 221 27.84 26.32 11.27
C MET A 221 27.57 27.21 10.03
N GLY A 222 26.96 28.34 10.23
CA GLY A 222 26.54 29.25 9.17
C GLY A 222 25.40 28.71 8.30
N LEU A 223 24.60 27.79 8.80
CA LEU A 223 23.46 27.20 8.10
C LEU A 223 22.20 28.05 8.26
N THR A 224 22.13 28.79 9.35
CA THR A 224 21.05 29.73 9.67
C THR A 224 21.60 31.09 10.04
N GLU A 225 20.76 32.11 9.95
CA GLU A 225 20.99 33.47 10.36
C GLU A 225 19.67 34.12 10.75
N ASN A 226 19.57 34.71 11.94
CA ASN A 226 18.32 35.28 12.47
C ASN A 226 17.10 34.31 12.45
N SER A 227 17.33 33.06 12.79
CA SER A 227 16.33 31.99 12.77
C SER A 227 15.79 31.61 11.39
N GLU A 228 16.42 32.08 10.31
CA GLU A 228 16.11 31.71 8.94
C GLU A 228 17.31 31.02 8.27
N LEU A 229 17.04 30.34 7.14
CA LEU A 229 18.13 29.76 6.36
C LEU A 229 19.05 30.82 5.79
N SER A 230 20.35 30.72 6.09
CA SER A 230 21.40 31.54 5.49
C SER A 230 21.56 31.26 3.99
N THR A 231 22.36 32.03 3.29
CA THR A 231 22.71 31.76 1.88
C THR A 231 23.35 30.38 1.73
N LYS A 232 24.26 30.00 2.65
CA LYS A 232 24.90 28.69 2.70
C LYS A 232 23.87 27.59 2.96
N GLY A 233 22.96 27.81 3.90
CA GLY A 233 21.85 26.85 4.20
C GLY A 233 20.95 26.62 2.99
N LYS A 234 20.59 27.66 2.27
CA LYS A 234 19.78 27.56 1.02
C LYS A 234 20.53 26.80 -0.08
N GLU A 235 21.83 26.98 -0.20
CA GLU A 235 22.65 26.26 -1.18
C GLU A 235 22.76 24.78 -0.85
N ILE A 236 22.95 24.40 0.41
CA ILE A 236 22.96 23.03 0.89
C ILE A 236 21.61 22.37 0.64
N LEU A 237 20.50 23.05 0.97
CA LEU A 237 19.15 22.55 0.71
C LEU A 237 18.94 22.26 -0.78
N LYS A 238 19.44 23.12 -1.66
CA LYS A 238 19.41 22.92 -3.11
C LYS A 238 20.24 21.71 -3.55
N GLN A 239 21.45 21.55 -3.00
CA GLN A 239 22.33 20.41 -3.30
C GLN A 239 21.74 19.08 -2.81
N MET A 240 21.02 19.10 -1.70
CA MET A 240 20.25 17.95 -1.20
C MET A 240 19.05 17.62 -2.09
N LYS A 241 18.75 18.42 -3.12
CA LYS A 241 17.58 18.28 -4.01
C LYS A 241 16.22 18.29 -3.29
N LEU A 242 16.19 18.86 -2.08
CA LEU A 242 14.94 19.03 -1.33
C LEU A 242 14.25 20.33 -1.78
N GLN A 243 12.94 20.22 -2.03
CA GLN A 243 12.16 21.39 -2.43
C GLN A 243 11.46 22.01 -1.20
N PRO A 244 11.72 23.30 -0.88
CA PRO A 244 11.13 23.96 0.29
C PRO A 244 9.60 23.93 0.33
N LYS A 245 8.94 23.92 -0.83
CA LYS A 245 7.48 23.88 -0.94
C LYS A 245 6.87 22.59 -0.38
N VAL A 246 7.59 21.46 -0.45
CA VAL A 246 7.13 20.18 0.09
C VAL A 246 7.15 20.18 1.63
N MET A 247 7.99 21.01 2.22
CA MET A 247 8.20 21.08 3.67
C MET A 247 7.33 22.15 4.36
N LYS A 248 6.76 23.11 3.59
CA LYS A 248 5.85 24.13 4.14
C LYS A 248 4.39 23.75 3.87
N ARG A 249 3.80 22.93 4.73
CA ARG A 249 2.35 22.82 4.80
C ARG A 249 1.81 24.00 5.60
N LYS A 250 1.14 24.95 4.92
CA LYS A 250 0.33 25.94 5.59
C LYS A 250 -0.90 25.22 6.14
N ILE A 251 -0.94 24.96 7.43
CA ILE A 251 -2.17 24.49 8.10
C ILE A 251 -3.06 25.72 8.19
N VAL A 252 -4.08 25.78 7.35
CA VAL A 252 -5.11 26.81 7.45
C VAL A 252 -5.91 26.52 8.71
N SER A 253 -5.84 27.42 9.71
CA SER A 253 -6.63 27.27 10.93
C SER A 253 -8.12 27.38 10.59
N SER A 254 -8.97 26.78 11.42
CA SER A 254 -10.42 26.88 11.21
C SER A 254 -10.94 28.33 11.28
N LYS A 255 -10.15 29.25 11.83
CA LYS A 255 -10.46 30.70 11.88
C LYS A 255 -10.17 31.40 10.55
N ASP A 256 -9.26 30.88 9.74
CA ASP A 256 -8.83 31.48 8.47
C ASP A 256 -9.63 30.94 7.26
N LYS A 257 -10.46 29.90 7.46
CA LYS A 257 -11.27 29.30 6.41
C LYS A 257 -12.19 30.25 5.63
N PRO A 258 -12.92 31.19 6.27
CA PRO A 258 -13.76 32.12 5.51
C PRO A 258 -12.96 33.02 4.58
N GLN A 259 -11.84 33.57 5.07
CA GLN A 259 -10.98 34.47 4.31
C GLN A 259 -10.26 33.76 3.16
N PHE A 260 -9.83 32.52 3.36
CA PHE A 260 -9.23 31.70 2.32
C PHE A 260 -10.21 31.37 1.19
N LEU A 261 -11.50 31.11 1.51
CA LEU A 261 -12.54 30.85 0.53
C LEU A 261 -12.91 32.12 -0.26
N ASP A 262 -12.94 33.28 0.39
CA ASP A 262 -13.19 34.57 -0.26
C ASP A 262 -12.05 34.97 -1.20
N ASP A 263 -10.79 34.73 -0.81
CA ASP A 263 -9.61 34.94 -1.66
C ASP A 263 -9.63 34.03 -2.89
N LEU A 264 -10.05 32.77 -2.74
CA LEU A 264 -10.10 31.78 -3.82
C LEU A 264 -11.27 32.04 -4.80
N LEU A 265 -12.38 32.60 -4.30
CA LEU A 265 -13.52 32.98 -5.11
C LEU A 265 -13.35 34.36 -5.78
N GLY A 266 -12.45 35.22 -5.26
CA GLY A 266 -12.10 36.50 -5.83
C GLY A 266 -11.13 36.41 -7.02
N GLU A 267 -10.48 35.26 -7.22
CA GLU A 267 -9.57 34.97 -8.35
C GLU A 267 -10.28 34.23 -9.51
N LEU A 268 -11.56 33.91 -9.40
CA LEU A 268 -12.41 33.32 -10.44
C LEU A 268 -13.27 34.37 -11.12
#